data_17180df11bcc599f598d4f9955bdb8a5
#
_entry.id   17180df11bcc599f598d4f9955bdb8a5
#
_cell.length_a   1.000
_cell.length_b   1.000
_cell.length_c   1.000
_cell.angle_alpha   90.00
_cell.angle_beta   90.00
_cell.angle_gamma   90.00
#
_symmetry.space_group_name_H-M   'P 1'
#
loop_
_entity.id
_entity.type
_entity.pdbx_description
1 polymer ?
#
loop_
_entity_poly.entity_id
_entity_poly.type
_entity_poly.pdbx_seq_one_letter_code
_entity_poly.pdbx_strand_id
1 'polypeptide(L)'
;MEIIMGKTYRDIVTGFEGICTGVVEWMYCCQQYSLQPRSDVVSKKEKPSLFYAKQLELVDDGISDKVEAPTIAPPVFFGKECVDKVTGVHGMCVGRAISLFCCSQYILEIQPEDHDKWSRYEWLDEGRVVAAENPTREIDPQEVKGDRPGSGFPPEFALS
;
A
#
# COMPACT_ATOMS: atom_id res chain seq x y z
N MET A 1 -0.10 -15.38 -11.25
CA MET A 1 0.24 -14.32 -12.23
C MET A 1 0.90 -13.17 -11.47
N GLU A 2 2.00 -12.72 -11.97
CA GLU A 2 2.70 -11.55 -11.43
C GLU A 2 2.07 -10.26 -11.98
N ILE A 3 1.78 -9.32 -11.09
CA ILE A 3 1.27 -8.01 -11.48
C ILE A 3 2.45 -7.07 -11.73
N ILE A 4 2.49 -6.49 -12.90
CA ILE A 4 3.59 -5.61 -13.34
C ILE A 4 3.07 -4.18 -13.45
N MET A 5 3.69 -3.25 -12.74
CA MET A 5 3.35 -1.83 -12.84
C MET A 5 3.59 -1.32 -14.27
N GLY A 6 2.71 -0.48 -14.74
CA GLY A 6 2.72 0.05 -16.10
C GLY A 6 1.80 -0.69 -17.06
N LYS A 7 1.40 -1.92 -16.77
CA LYS A 7 0.46 -2.69 -17.59
C LYS A 7 -0.99 -2.41 -17.19
N THR A 8 -1.90 -2.67 -18.11
CA THR A 8 -3.34 -2.51 -17.90
C THR A 8 -3.95 -3.81 -17.37
N TYR A 9 -4.73 -3.69 -16.33
CA TYR A 9 -5.47 -4.79 -15.73
C TYR A 9 -6.95 -4.46 -15.60
N ARG A 10 -7.77 -5.49 -15.53
CA ARG A 10 -9.22 -5.40 -15.29
C ARG A 10 -9.56 -6.17 -14.04
N ASP A 11 -10.37 -5.58 -13.17
CA ASP A 11 -10.98 -6.28 -12.05
C ASP A 11 -12.12 -7.16 -12.56
N ILE A 12 -12.00 -8.45 -12.38
CA ILE A 12 -12.99 -9.43 -12.87
C ILE A 12 -14.33 -9.36 -12.12
N VAL A 13 -14.35 -8.72 -10.95
CA VAL A 13 -15.57 -8.59 -10.13
C VAL A 13 -16.43 -7.40 -10.58
N THR A 14 -15.82 -6.25 -10.76
CA THR A 14 -16.53 -4.99 -11.07
C THR A 14 -16.40 -4.57 -12.54
N GLY A 15 -15.44 -5.12 -13.27
CA GLY A 15 -15.10 -4.66 -14.62
C GLY A 15 -14.25 -3.39 -14.64
N PHE A 16 -13.83 -2.87 -13.49
CA PHE A 16 -12.96 -1.71 -13.44
C PHE A 16 -11.65 -1.99 -14.17
N GLU A 17 -11.25 -1.09 -15.04
CA GLU A 17 -10.05 -1.23 -15.87
C GLU A 17 -9.14 -0.04 -15.71
N GLY A 18 -7.84 -0.27 -15.56
CA GLY A 18 -6.86 0.79 -15.42
C GLY A 18 -5.44 0.29 -15.49
N ILE A 19 -4.52 1.25 -15.55
CA ILE A 19 -3.08 0.97 -15.54
C ILE A 19 -2.63 0.79 -14.10
N CYS A 20 -1.87 -0.26 -13.83
CA CYS A 20 -1.28 -0.47 -12.51
C CYS A 20 -0.17 0.55 -12.28
N THR A 21 -0.39 1.47 -11.34
CA THR A 21 0.54 2.55 -11.03
C THR A 21 1.21 2.39 -9.66
N GLY A 22 0.80 1.40 -8.89
CA GLY A 22 1.38 1.21 -7.57
C GLY A 22 1.01 -0.10 -6.93
N VAL A 23 1.70 -0.40 -5.84
CA VAL A 23 1.43 -1.54 -4.98
C VAL A 23 1.46 -1.07 -3.54
N VAL A 24 0.54 -1.58 -2.74
CA VAL A 24 0.53 -1.40 -1.29
C VAL A 24 0.81 -2.76 -0.66
N GLU A 25 1.90 -2.82 0.07
CA GLU A 25 2.30 -4.01 0.81
C GLU A 25 1.90 -3.84 2.27
N TRP A 26 1.25 -4.86 2.82
CA TRP A 26 0.84 -4.87 4.22
C TRP A 26 1.56 -5.98 4.96
N MET A 27 1.91 -5.71 6.22
CA MET A 27 2.49 -6.71 7.10
C MET A 27 1.52 -7.86 7.40
N TYR A 28 0.22 -7.52 7.50
CA TYR A 28 -0.82 -8.45 7.97
C TYR A 28 -1.57 -9.18 6.87
N CYS A 29 -1.52 -8.71 5.64
CA CYS A 29 -2.37 -9.28 4.59
C CYS A 29 -1.71 -9.22 3.21
N CYS A 30 -2.49 -9.64 2.20
CA CYS A 30 -2.05 -9.65 0.82
C CYS A 30 -1.80 -8.26 0.28
N GLN A 31 -0.88 -8.17 -0.67
CA GLN A 31 -0.63 -6.95 -1.42
C GLN A 31 -1.86 -6.52 -2.20
N GLN A 32 -2.03 -5.20 -2.30
CA GLN A 32 -3.05 -4.58 -3.13
C GLN A 32 -2.38 -3.74 -4.21
N TYR A 33 -3.00 -3.71 -5.37
CA TYR A 33 -2.48 -2.99 -6.53
C TYR A 33 -3.40 -1.83 -6.88
N SER A 34 -2.80 -0.67 -7.13
CA SER A 34 -3.52 0.54 -7.51
C SER A 34 -3.69 0.58 -9.02
N LEU A 35 -4.93 0.66 -9.47
CA LEU A 35 -5.25 0.85 -10.87
C LEU A 35 -5.74 2.28 -11.10
N GLN A 36 -5.08 2.98 -12.01
CA GLN A 36 -5.46 4.31 -12.46
C GLN A 36 -6.31 4.18 -13.71
N PRO A 37 -7.57 4.68 -13.74
CA PRO A 37 -8.38 4.64 -14.94
C PRO A 37 -7.75 5.42 -16.09
N ARG A 38 -7.95 4.95 -17.31
CA ARG A 38 -7.50 5.65 -18.51
C ARG A 38 -8.35 6.89 -18.76
N SER A 39 -7.75 7.91 -19.36
CA SER A 39 -8.38 9.20 -19.60
C SER A 39 -9.42 9.23 -20.72
N ASP A 40 -9.62 8.13 -21.44
CA ASP A 40 -10.65 8.02 -22.51
C ASP A 40 -12.07 8.24 -21.96
N VAL A 41 -12.24 8.16 -20.66
CA VAL A 41 -13.51 8.42 -19.97
C VAL A 41 -13.43 9.77 -19.24
N VAL A 42 -13.24 10.83 -20.00
CA VAL A 42 -13.03 12.21 -19.48
C VAL A 42 -14.19 12.74 -18.64
N SER A 43 -15.37 12.14 -18.77
CA SER A 43 -16.59 12.63 -18.07
C SER A 43 -16.73 12.12 -16.63
N LYS A 44 -15.96 11.13 -16.24
CA LYS A 44 -15.98 10.59 -14.86
C LYS A 44 -14.59 10.68 -14.28
N LYS A 45 -14.40 11.55 -13.29
CA LYS A 45 -13.17 11.58 -12.48
C LYS A 45 -13.13 10.32 -11.60
N GLU A 46 -12.91 9.17 -12.23
CA GLU A 46 -12.71 7.95 -11.48
C GLU A 46 -11.37 8.03 -10.76
N LYS A 47 -11.39 7.77 -9.48
CA LYS A 47 -10.19 7.75 -8.65
C LYS A 47 -9.46 6.43 -8.82
N PRO A 48 -8.13 6.41 -8.60
CA PRO A 48 -7.42 5.16 -8.47
C PRO A 48 -8.05 4.29 -7.39
N SER A 49 -8.13 3.00 -7.64
CA SER A 49 -8.71 2.04 -6.70
C SER A 49 -7.75 0.88 -6.47
N LEU A 50 -7.85 0.27 -5.30
CA LEU A 50 -6.99 -0.83 -4.88
C LEU A 50 -7.69 -2.17 -5.08
N PHE A 51 -6.94 -3.13 -5.61
CA PHE A 51 -7.44 -4.48 -5.91
C PHE A 51 -6.42 -5.53 -5.50
N TYR A 52 -6.88 -6.71 -5.11
CA TYR A 52 -6.00 -7.85 -4.88
C TYR A 52 -5.61 -8.50 -6.21
N ALA A 53 -4.43 -9.09 -6.25
CA ALA A 53 -3.91 -9.73 -7.47
C ALA A 53 -4.87 -10.78 -8.06
N LYS A 54 -5.55 -11.54 -7.21
CA LYS A 54 -6.50 -12.57 -7.64
C LYS A 54 -7.74 -12.03 -8.36
N GLN A 55 -8.04 -10.74 -8.17
CA GLN A 55 -9.16 -10.09 -8.84
C GLN A 55 -8.79 -9.54 -10.21
N LEU A 56 -7.51 -9.56 -10.57
CA LEU A 56 -7.01 -8.87 -11.76
C LEU A 56 -6.70 -9.83 -12.89
N GLU A 57 -7.08 -9.42 -14.09
CA GLU A 57 -6.66 -10.05 -15.34
C GLU A 57 -5.91 -9.05 -16.21
N LEU A 58 -4.88 -9.51 -16.91
CA LEU A 58 -4.11 -8.68 -17.81
C LEU A 58 -4.93 -8.32 -19.05
N VAL A 59 -4.95 -7.03 -19.39
CA VAL A 59 -5.62 -6.52 -20.60
C VAL A 59 -4.62 -6.26 -21.72
N ASP A 60 -3.62 -5.42 -21.44
CA ASP A 60 -2.57 -5.05 -22.41
C ASP A 60 -1.31 -4.54 -21.70
N ASP A 61 -0.31 -4.16 -22.49
CA ASP A 61 0.97 -3.67 -21.98
C ASP A 61 0.93 -2.24 -21.45
N GLY A 62 -0.19 -1.52 -21.60
CA GLY A 62 -0.40 -0.19 -21.06
C GLY A 62 0.69 0.80 -21.46
N ILE A 63 1.42 1.30 -20.46
CA ILE A 63 2.54 2.24 -20.64
C ILE A 63 3.88 1.59 -20.30
N SER A 64 3.95 0.28 -20.22
CA SER A 64 5.17 -0.43 -19.78
C SER A 64 6.36 -0.23 -20.72
N ASP A 65 6.12 0.18 -21.95
CA ASP A 65 7.16 0.55 -22.91
C ASP A 65 7.72 1.96 -22.67
N LYS A 66 7.04 2.78 -21.88
CA LYS A 66 7.42 4.19 -21.63
C LYS A 66 7.98 4.43 -20.24
N VAL A 67 7.73 3.52 -19.32
CA VAL A 67 8.16 3.64 -17.93
C VAL A 67 8.79 2.33 -17.47
N GLU A 68 9.84 2.45 -16.69
CA GLU A 68 10.49 1.30 -16.07
C GLU A 68 9.82 1.00 -14.72
N ALA A 69 9.43 -0.24 -14.51
CA ALA A 69 8.88 -0.65 -13.23
C ALA A 69 9.97 -0.57 -12.15
N PRO A 70 9.65 -0.01 -10.96
CA PRO A 70 10.65 0.12 -9.91
C PRO A 70 11.07 -1.25 -9.38
N THR A 71 12.34 -1.37 -9.00
CA THR A 71 12.85 -2.53 -8.28
C THR A 71 12.36 -2.44 -6.84
N ILE A 72 11.66 -3.47 -6.38
CA ILE A 72 11.09 -3.53 -5.04
C ILE A 72 12.06 -4.27 -4.12
N ALA A 73 12.75 -3.52 -3.26
CA ALA A 73 13.59 -4.12 -2.20
C ALA A 73 12.71 -4.62 -1.05
N PRO A 74 13.16 -5.63 -0.27
CA PRO A 74 12.44 -6.05 0.92
C PRO A 74 12.20 -4.87 1.89
N PRO A 75 11.04 -4.81 2.56
CA PRO A 75 10.76 -3.74 3.52
C PRO A 75 11.62 -3.87 4.76
N VAL A 76 12.28 -2.78 5.15
CA VAL A 76 13.22 -2.79 6.29
C VAL A 76 12.58 -2.40 7.63
N PHE A 77 11.42 -1.73 7.59
CA PHE A 77 10.78 -1.21 8.81
C PHE A 77 9.55 -1.99 9.27
N PHE A 78 9.10 -2.99 8.52
CA PHE A 78 7.89 -3.74 8.91
C PHE A 78 8.05 -4.38 10.29
N GLY A 79 7.05 -4.13 11.16
CA GLY A 79 7.04 -4.64 12.50
C GLY A 79 7.85 -3.84 13.50
N LYS A 80 8.48 -2.75 13.07
CA LYS A 80 9.31 -1.88 13.92
C LYS A 80 8.58 -0.60 14.28
N GLU A 81 8.80 -0.13 15.51
CA GLU A 81 8.40 1.23 15.88
C GLU A 81 9.24 2.24 15.11
N CYS A 82 8.57 3.19 14.50
CA CYS A 82 9.20 4.23 13.71
C CYS A 82 8.73 5.61 14.14
N VAL A 83 9.51 6.60 13.75
CA VAL A 83 9.25 8.01 14.07
C VAL A 83 9.26 8.81 12.79
N ASP A 84 8.30 9.73 12.65
CA ASP A 84 8.34 10.76 11.63
C ASP A 84 9.31 11.86 12.08
N LYS A 85 10.42 12.03 11.37
CA LYS A 85 11.43 13.06 11.70
C LYS A 85 10.89 14.48 11.72
N VAL A 86 9.81 14.74 11.00
CA VAL A 86 9.25 16.09 10.85
C VAL A 86 8.31 16.42 12.00
N THR A 87 7.40 15.52 12.34
CA THR A 87 6.36 15.78 13.34
C THR A 87 6.65 15.16 14.70
N GLY A 88 7.57 14.20 14.75
CA GLY A 88 7.84 13.43 15.99
C GLY A 88 6.79 12.36 16.29
N VAL A 89 5.85 12.12 15.39
CA VAL A 89 4.81 11.09 15.57
C VAL A 89 5.45 9.72 15.56
N HIS A 90 5.07 8.89 16.53
CA HIS A 90 5.51 7.50 16.66
C HIS A 90 4.43 6.54 16.22
N GLY A 91 4.82 5.45 15.57
CA GLY A 91 3.91 4.39 15.20
C GLY A 91 4.62 3.12 14.78
N MET A 92 3.86 2.04 14.70
CA MET A 92 4.35 0.74 14.19
C MET A 92 4.27 0.76 12.67
N CYS A 93 5.36 0.44 11.98
CA CYS A 93 5.33 0.32 10.54
C CYS A 93 4.61 -0.98 10.13
N VAL A 94 3.47 -0.84 9.47
CA VAL A 94 2.60 -1.95 9.09
C VAL A 94 2.43 -2.09 7.59
N GLY A 95 2.91 -1.14 6.81
CA GLY A 95 2.75 -1.16 5.37
C GLY A 95 3.70 -0.25 4.63
N ARG A 96 3.71 -0.42 3.31
CA ARG A 96 4.51 0.39 2.40
C ARG A 96 3.77 0.54 1.07
N ALA A 97 3.74 1.76 0.54
CA ALA A 97 3.20 2.03 -0.79
C ALA A 97 4.35 2.36 -1.74
N ILE A 98 4.40 1.68 -2.86
CA ILE A 98 5.37 1.90 -3.93
C ILE A 98 4.62 2.35 -5.18
N SER A 99 5.06 3.43 -5.80
CA SER A 99 4.41 4.03 -6.96
C SER A 99 5.39 4.21 -8.11
N LEU A 100 4.87 4.18 -9.35
CA LEU A 100 5.66 4.46 -10.55
C LEU A 100 6.22 5.88 -10.58
N PHE A 101 5.46 6.84 -10.05
CA PHE A 101 5.74 8.26 -10.28
C PHE A 101 6.03 9.05 -9.01
N CYS A 102 5.89 8.45 -7.86
CA CYS A 102 6.07 9.11 -6.57
C CYS A 102 7.09 8.38 -5.70
N CYS A 103 7.59 9.07 -4.69
CA CYS A 103 8.40 8.44 -3.65
C CYS A 103 7.61 7.35 -2.95
N SER A 104 8.30 6.30 -2.53
CA SER A 104 7.70 5.29 -1.67
C SER A 104 7.28 5.89 -0.33
N GLN A 105 6.19 5.36 0.23
CA GLN A 105 5.69 5.79 1.52
C GLN A 105 5.64 4.60 2.48
N TYR A 106 5.91 4.84 3.75
CA TYR A 106 5.64 3.89 4.82
C TYR A 106 4.34 4.24 5.50
N ILE A 107 3.65 3.22 5.99
CA ILE A 107 2.38 3.36 6.68
C ILE A 107 2.60 3.01 8.14
N LEU A 108 2.41 4.00 9.01
CA LEU A 108 2.55 3.83 10.45
C LEU A 108 1.17 3.71 11.10
N GLU A 109 1.00 2.68 11.89
CA GLU A 109 -0.17 2.51 12.75
C GLU A 109 0.10 3.20 14.08
N ILE A 110 -0.70 4.22 14.37
CA ILE A 110 -0.57 5.03 15.57
C ILE A 110 -1.65 4.62 16.54
N GLN A 111 -1.24 4.14 17.71
CA GLN A 111 -2.18 3.76 18.76
C GLN A 111 -2.84 5.02 19.33
N PRO A 112 -4.16 5.02 19.52
CA PRO A 112 -4.84 6.13 20.18
C PRO A 112 -4.46 6.16 21.68
N GLU A 113 -4.43 7.35 22.27
CA GLU A 113 -4.25 7.52 23.71
C GLU A 113 -5.42 6.91 24.49
N ASP A 114 -6.59 6.91 23.89
CA ASP A 114 -7.81 6.31 24.43
C ASP A 114 -8.04 4.94 23.77
N HIS A 115 -8.02 3.88 24.57
CA HIS A 115 -8.18 2.50 24.10
C HIS A 115 -9.54 2.21 23.44
N ASP A 116 -10.52 3.09 23.61
CA ASP A 116 -11.84 2.96 23.00
C ASP A 116 -11.89 3.49 21.55
N LYS A 117 -10.80 4.09 21.08
CA LYS A 117 -10.70 4.62 19.71
C LYS A 117 -9.92 3.70 18.80
N TRP A 118 -10.26 3.74 17.52
CA TRP A 118 -9.52 3.01 16.48
C TRP A 118 -8.12 3.58 16.29
N SER A 119 -7.18 2.71 15.93
CA SER A 119 -5.84 3.13 15.50
C SER A 119 -5.95 4.05 14.29
N ARG A 120 -5.07 5.02 14.24
CA ARG A 120 -4.91 5.94 13.12
C ARG A 120 -3.73 5.48 12.26
N TYR A 121 -3.85 5.65 10.94
CA TYR A 121 -2.78 5.31 10.00
C TYR A 121 -2.26 6.58 9.34
N GLU A 122 -0.94 6.73 9.29
CA GLU A 122 -0.27 7.83 8.63
C GLU A 122 0.59 7.30 7.49
N TRP A 123 0.44 7.89 6.31
CA TRP A 123 1.23 7.58 5.13
C TRP A 123 2.32 8.64 4.99
N LEU A 124 3.58 8.23 5.18
CA LEU A 124 4.71 9.13 5.24
C LEU A 124 5.74 8.77 4.18
N ASP A 125 6.28 9.78 3.49
CA ASP A 125 7.37 9.56 2.55
C ASP A 125 8.54 8.86 3.25
N GLU A 126 9.16 7.92 2.54
CA GLU A 126 10.21 7.08 3.13
C GLU A 126 11.34 7.85 3.77
N GLY A 127 11.70 9.03 3.21
CA GLY A 127 12.74 9.90 3.76
C GLY A 127 12.39 10.54 5.09
N ARG A 128 11.12 10.49 5.51
CA ARG A 128 10.66 11.04 6.80
C ARG A 128 10.70 10.02 7.93
N VAL A 129 10.80 8.75 7.60
CA VAL A 129 10.65 7.66 8.57
C VAL A 129 11.99 7.14 9.02
N VAL A 130 12.19 7.05 10.32
CA VAL A 130 13.36 6.43 10.95
C VAL A 130 12.90 5.45 12.03
N ALA A 131 13.72 4.43 12.31
CA ALA A 131 13.45 3.53 13.42
C ALA A 131 13.56 4.27 14.76
N ALA A 132 12.67 3.96 15.70
CA ALA A 132 12.72 4.50 17.05
C ALA A 132 13.99 4.02 17.76
N GLU A 133 14.65 4.92 18.53
CA GLU A 133 15.89 4.60 19.26
C GLU A 133 15.63 3.60 20.39
N ASN A 134 14.51 3.73 21.08
CA ASN A 134 14.14 2.87 22.21
C ASN A 134 12.75 2.26 21.97
N PRO A 135 12.66 1.28 21.06
CA PRO A 135 11.36 0.69 20.76
C PRO A 135 10.81 -0.08 21.96
N THR A 136 9.52 0.12 22.23
CA THR A 136 8.80 -0.61 23.28
C THR A 136 8.14 -1.88 22.74
N ARG A 137 8.05 -2.01 21.42
CA ARG A 137 7.32 -3.09 20.77
C ARG A 137 7.98 -3.40 19.42
N GLU A 138 8.05 -4.68 19.11
CA GLU A 138 8.48 -5.18 17.81
C GLU A 138 7.64 -6.40 17.43
N ILE A 139 7.27 -6.50 16.15
CA ILE A 139 6.52 -7.62 15.61
C ILE A 139 7.33 -8.25 14.49
N ASP A 140 7.53 -9.56 14.52
CA ASP A 140 8.14 -10.28 13.41
C ASP A 140 7.11 -10.38 12.28
N PRO A 141 7.37 -9.79 11.09
CA PRO A 141 6.44 -9.86 9.96
C PRO A 141 6.13 -11.30 9.52
N GLN A 142 7.04 -12.23 9.72
CA GLN A 142 6.83 -13.62 9.35
C GLN A 142 5.79 -14.33 10.25
N GLU A 143 5.67 -13.91 11.50
CA GLU A 143 4.71 -14.48 12.45
C GLU A 143 3.28 -14.02 12.19
N VAL A 144 3.10 -12.83 11.59
CA VAL A 144 1.78 -12.24 11.33
C VAL A 144 1.35 -12.37 9.88
N LYS A 145 2.25 -12.78 9.01
CA LYS A 145 1.98 -13.07 7.60
C LYS A 145 1.25 -14.40 7.53
N GLY A 146 0.01 -14.36 7.83
CA GLY A 146 -0.74 -15.57 7.99
C GLY A 146 -1.92 -15.68 7.07
N ASP A 147 -2.78 -16.57 7.47
CA ASP A 147 -3.85 -17.22 6.77
C ASP A 147 -5.10 -16.35 6.55
N ARG A 148 -5.03 -15.05 6.84
CA ARG A 148 -6.21 -14.17 6.79
C ARG A 148 -5.97 -12.92 5.94
N PRO A 149 -6.01 -13.04 4.61
CA PRO A 149 -5.92 -11.86 3.75
C PRO A 149 -7.00 -10.84 4.10
N GLY A 150 -6.58 -9.60 4.31
CA GLY A 150 -7.50 -8.49 4.58
C GLY A 150 -8.08 -8.44 5.97
N SER A 151 -7.72 -9.35 6.87
CA SER A 151 -8.21 -9.32 8.26
C SER A 151 -7.44 -8.30 9.09
N GLY A 152 -8.14 -7.57 9.95
CA GLY A 152 -7.55 -6.64 10.90
C GLY A 152 -7.40 -5.20 10.43
N PHE A 153 -7.79 -4.89 9.21
CA PHE A 153 -7.76 -3.50 8.72
C PHE A 153 -9.06 -2.77 9.01
N PRO A 154 -8.96 -1.47 9.39
CA PRO A 154 -10.14 -0.63 9.56
C PRO A 154 -10.92 -0.49 8.25
N PRO A 155 -12.26 -0.32 8.31
CA PRO A 155 -13.08 -0.15 7.11
C PRO A 155 -12.67 1.01 6.21
N GLU A 156 -12.01 2.04 6.74
CA GLU A 156 -11.56 3.19 5.95
C GLU A 156 -10.54 2.82 4.86
N PHE A 157 -9.83 1.70 4.98
CA PHE A 157 -8.94 1.23 3.93
C PHE A 157 -9.68 0.62 2.74
N ALA A 158 -10.89 0.15 2.94
CA ALA A 158 -11.71 -0.39 1.86
C ALA A 158 -12.21 0.69 0.90
N LEU A 159 -12.09 1.97 1.28
CA LEU A 159 -12.59 3.13 0.52
C LEU A 159 -11.48 3.92 -0.17
N SER A 160 -10.25 3.52 0.03
CA SER A 160 -9.10 4.24 -0.55
C SER A 160 -8.79 3.85 -1.97
#